data_c6b1004400fbc526251a6424fb2557fc
#
_entry.id   c6b1004400fbc526251a6424fb2557fc
#
_cell.length_a   1.000
_cell.length_b   1.000
_cell.length_c   1.000
_cell.angle_alpha   90.00
_cell.angle_beta   90.00
_cell.angle_gamma   90.00
#
_symmetry.space_group_name_H-M   'P 1'
#
loop_
_entity.id
_entity.type
_entity.pdbx_description
1 polymer ?
#
loop_
_entity_poly.entity_id
_entity_poly.type
_entity_poly.pdbx_seq_one_letter_code
_entity_poly.pdbx_strand_id
1 'polypeptide(L)'
;MINYHTELVKALKTVLPTHYEMTLTANTKTPCISYMETNNYVSTNGDTLGYSYIQYQVKVWGNNIADLQKYALQIDEVLRPLGFKRTSSGELYDRESTMIQKILIFEAMALEEFN
;
A
#
# COMPACT_ATOMS: atom_id res chain seq x y z
N MET A 1 -7.44 -13.05 -11.17
CA MET A 1 -7.09 -12.26 -9.99
C MET A 1 -5.66 -12.54 -9.58
N ILE A 2 -4.91 -11.50 -9.28
CA ILE A 2 -3.53 -11.63 -8.85
C ILE A 2 -3.47 -11.45 -7.34
N ASN A 3 -2.72 -12.34 -6.67
CA ASN A 3 -2.53 -12.25 -5.24
C ASN A 3 -1.12 -11.71 -4.94
N TYR A 4 -1.04 -10.43 -4.63
CA TYR A 4 0.20 -9.77 -4.22
C TYR A 4 0.33 -9.64 -2.70
N HIS A 5 -0.67 -10.08 -1.96
CA HIS A 5 -0.77 -9.78 -0.53
C HIS A 5 0.48 -10.21 0.25
N THR A 6 0.90 -11.44 0.09
CA THR A 6 2.04 -11.98 0.84
C THR A 6 3.33 -11.22 0.54
N GLU A 7 3.59 -10.96 -0.74
CA GLU A 7 4.81 -10.25 -1.14
C GLU A 7 4.77 -8.78 -0.71
N LEU A 8 3.61 -8.14 -0.82
CA LEU A 8 3.43 -6.77 -0.39
C LEU A 8 3.72 -6.63 1.12
N VAL A 9 3.11 -7.45 1.93
CA VAL A 9 3.27 -7.40 3.39
C VAL A 9 4.72 -7.67 3.78
N LYS A 10 5.34 -8.66 3.16
CA LYS A 10 6.74 -8.99 3.41
C LYS A 10 7.65 -7.79 3.11
N ALA A 11 7.42 -7.12 1.98
CA ALA A 11 8.19 -5.94 1.60
C ALA A 11 7.97 -4.78 2.58
N LEU A 12 6.71 -4.49 2.93
CA LEU A 12 6.39 -3.40 3.86
C LEU A 12 7.00 -3.63 5.25
N LYS A 13 7.03 -4.85 5.71
CA LYS A 13 7.62 -5.20 7.01
C LYS A 13 9.13 -4.93 7.08
N THR A 14 9.82 -4.83 5.95
CA THR A 14 11.22 -4.44 5.94
C THR A 14 11.43 -2.96 6.27
N VAL A 15 10.38 -2.15 6.16
CA VAL A 15 10.44 -0.72 6.44
C VAL A 15 10.00 -0.42 7.87
N LEU A 16 8.80 -0.86 8.25
CA LEU A 16 8.21 -0.61 9.57
C LEU A 16 7.26 -1.76 9.94
N PRO A 17 6.88 -1.88 11.23
CA PRO A 17 5.78 -2.78 11.60
C PRO A 17 4.55 -2.51 10.75
N THR A 18 3.96 -3.55 10.21
CA THR A 18 2.90 -3.46 9.20
C THR A 18 1.66 -4.20 9.68
N HIS A 19 0.50 -3.54 9.53
CA HIS A 19 -0.79 -4.05 9.99
C HIS A 19 -1.83 -3.92 8.88
N TYR A 20 -2.75 -4.87 8.80
CA TYR A 20 -3.95 -4.66 8.00
C TYR A 20 -4.75 -3.52 8.63
N GLU A 21 -5.23 -2.57 7.83
CA GLU A 21 -5.78 -1.31 8.34
C GLU A 21 -6.91 -1.51 9.35
N MET A 22 -7.80 -2.49 9.09
CA MET A 22 -8.94 -2.74 9.97
C MET A 22 -8.56 -3.34 11.33
N THR A 23 -7.30 -3.73 11.52
CA THR A 23 -6.82 -4.26 12.81
C THR A 23 -6.14 -3.22 13.68
N LEU A 24 -6.02 -1.98 13.20
CA LEU A 24 -5.42 -0.90 13.98
C LEU A 24 -6.29 -0.55 15.18
N THR A 25 -5.63 -0.27 16.30
CA THR A 25 -6.30 0.18 17.53
C THR A 25 -5.60 1.42 18.07
N ALA A 26 -6.23 2.08 19.05
CA ALA A 26 -5.62 3.23 19.72
C ALA A 26 -4.29 2.89 20.40
N ASN A 27 -4.05 1.59 20.68
CA ASN A 27 -2.84 1.13 21.35
C ASN A 27 -1.76 0.66 20.37
N THR A 28 -2.02 0.71 19.06
CA THR A 28 -1.02 0.34 18.07
C THR A 28 0.16 1.31 18.13
N LYS A 29 1.37 0.76 18.23
CA LYS A 29 2.60 1.57 18.33
C LYS A 29 2.90 2.24 16.98
N THR A 30 3.34 3.48 17.05
CA THR A 30 3.77 4.25 15.87
C THR A 30 5.25 4.65 16.03
N PRO A 31 5.98 4.87 14.92
CA PRO A 31 5.51 4.81 13.53
C PRO A 31 5.19 3.38 13.10
N CYS A 32 4.17 3.25 12.26
CA CYS A 32 3.79 1.95 11.71
C CYS A 32 3.17 2.14 10.32
N ILE A 33 3.02 1.02 9.61
CA ILE A 33 2.37 0.99 8.30
C ILE A 33 1.06 0.26 8.43
N SER A 34 0.01 0.76 7.77
CA SER A 34 -1.22 0.01 7.54
C SER A 34 -1.46 -0.11 6.04
N TYR A 35 -2.15 -1.16 5.64
CA TYR A 35 -2.45 -1.39 4.23
C TYR A 35 -3.86 -1.92 4.07
N MET A 36 -4.44 -1.67 2.90
CA MET A 36 -5.75 -2.17 2.53
C MET A 36 -5.83 -2.28 1.02
N GLU A 37 -6.35 -3.40 0.51
CA GLU A 37 -6.65 -3.52 -0.91
C GLU A 37 -7.90 -2.71 -1.20
N THR A 38 -7.81 -1.81 -2.18
CA THR A 38 -8.90 -0.91 -2.54
C THR A 38 -9.55 -1.27 -3.86
N ASN A 39 -8.85 -2.02 -4.71
CA ASN A 39 -9.39 -2.48 -5.97
C ASN A 39 -8.63 -3.71 -6.47
N ASN A 40 -9.35 -4.63 -7.10
CA ASN A 40 -8.76 -5.80 -7.73
C ASN A 40 -9.74 -6.29 -8.80
N TYR A 41 -9.41 -6.04 -10.04
CA TYR A 41 -10.30 -6.41 -11.15
C TYR A 41 -9.51 -6.89 -12.35
N VAL A 42 -10.21 -7.59 -13.22
CA VAL A 42 -9.66 -8.12 -14.47
C VAL A 42 -10.34 -7.42 -15.63
N SER A 43 -9.54 -6.97 -16.59
CA SER A 43 -10.00 -6.41 -17.84
C SER A 43 -9.59 -7.33 -18.98
N THR A 44 -10.54 -7.73 -19.82
CA THR A 44 -10.30 -8.56 -21.00
C THR A 44 -10.87 -7.88 -22.23
N ASN A 45 -10.34 -8.25 -23.40
CA ASN A 45 -10.84 -7.75 -24.69
C ASN A 45 -11.68 -8.82 -25.41
N GLY A 46 -12.34 -9.71 -24.65
CA GLY A 46 -13.12 -10.79 -25.22
C GLY A 46 -12.26 -11.97 -25.66
N ASP A 47 -11.01 -11.98 -25.28
CA ASP A 47 -10.01 -12.95 -25.66
C ASP A 47 -9.61 -13.83 -24.47
N THR A 48 -8.66 -14.78 -24.68
CA THR A 48 -8.12 -15.59 -23.61
C THR A 48 -7.08 -14.85 -22.77
N LEU A 49 -6.63 -13.68 -23.22
CA LEU A 49 -5.70 -12.82 -22.51
C LEU A 49 -6.41 -11.62 -21.90
N GLY A 50 -5.97 -11.23 -20.74
CA GLY A 50 -6.48 -10.04 -20.05
C GLY A 50 -5.46 -9.50 -19.09
N TYR A 51 -5.82 -8.42 -18.41
CA TYR A 51 -4.96 -7.77 -17.43
C TYR A 51 -5.65 -7.76 -16.08
N SER A 52 -4.91 -8.13 -15.04
CA SER A 52 -5.35 -7.93 -13.67
C SER A 52 -4.77 -6.63 -13.15
N TYR A 53 -5.64 -5.83 -12.53
CA TYR A 53 -5.28 -4.59 -11.87
C TYR A 53 -5.54 -4.74 -10.39
N ILE A 54 -4.55 -4.40 -9.59
CA ILE A 54 -4.70 -4.43 -8.14
C ILE A 54 -4.23 -3.09 -7.58
N GLN A 55 -5.01 -2.56 -6.63
CA GLN A 55 -4.70 -1.29 -6.01
C GLN A 55 -4.69 -1.46 -4.50
N TYR A 56 -3.66 -0.92 -3.86
CA TYR A 56 -3.52 -0.90 -2.42
C TYR A 56 -3.40 0.53 -1.91
N GLN A 57 -4.05 0.79 -0.80
CA GLN A 57 -3.80 1.98 -0.01
C GLN A 57 -2.83 1.61 1.10
N VAL A 58 -1.72 2.33 1.17
CA VAL A 58 -0.68 2.12 2.19
C VAL A 58 -0.57 3.42 2.96
N LYS A 59 -0.70 3.35 4.29
CA LYS A 59 -0.58 4.50 5.16
C LYS A 59 0.59 4.35 6.09
N VAL A 60 1.33 5.44 6.29
CA VAL A 60 2.36 5.51 7.32
C VAL A 60 1.85 6.44 8.40
N TRP A 61 1.81 5.93 9.63
CA TRP A 61 1.28 6.63 10.79
C TRP A 61 2.41 7.07 11.69
N GLY A 62 2.39 8.32 12.13
CA GLY A 62 3.38 8.85 13.04
C GLY A 62 3.11 10.33 13.34
N ASN A 63 4.02 10.96 14.08
CA ASN A 63 3.85 12.35 14.49
C ASN A 63 4.95 13.29 13.97
N ASN A 64 5.83 12.79 13.11
CA ASN A 64 6.92 13.59 12.53
C ASN A 64 6.90 13.46 11.01
N ILE A 65 6.53 14.55 10.33
CA ILE A 65 6.33 14.51 8.87
C ILE A 65 7.62 14.19 8.11
N ALA A 66 8.77 14.66 8.59
CA ALA A 66 10.05 14.38 7.92
C ALA A 66 10.35 12.89 7.93
N ASP A 67 10.08 12.20 9.04
CA ASP A 67 10.25 10.77 9.14
C ASP A 67 9.25 10.02 8.25
N LEU A 68 8.00 10.48 8.21
CA LEU A 68 6.98 9.83 7.37
C LEU A 68 7.32 9.94 5.89
N GLN A 69 7.88 11.06 5.45
CA GLN A 69 8.33 11.20 4.07
C GLN A 69 9.48 10.27 3.75
N LYS A 70 10.41 10.12 4.67
CA LYS A 70 11.51 9.17 4.52
C LYS A 70 11.01 7.74 4.38
N TYR A 71 10.07 7.34 5.23
CA TYR A 71 9.47 6.01 5.15
C TYR A 71 8.69 5.82 3.85
N ALA A 72 7.99 6.85 3.37
CA ALA A 72 7.28 6.79 2.10
C ALA A 72 8.22 6.50 0.93
N LEU A 73 9.39 7.13 0.91
CA LEU A 73 10.41 6.85 -0.10
C LEU A 73 10.93 5.42 -0.02
N GLN A 74 11.14 4.91 1.19
CA GLN A 74 11.56 3.52 1.39
C GLN A 74 10.49 2.54 0.91
N ILE A 75 9.22 2.87 1.11
CA ILE A 75 8.11 2.04 0.63
C ILE A 75 8.10 2.00 -0.89
N ASP A 76 8.28 3.14 -1.57
CA ASP A 76 8.41 3.16 -3.02
C ASP A 76 9.53 2.21 -3.50
N GLU A 77 10.66 2.22 -2.81
CA GLU A 77 11.82 1.41 -3.19
C GLU A 77 11.56 -0.10 -3.03
N VAL A 78 10.87 -0.50 -1.97
CA VAL A 78 10.63 -1.93 -1.73
C VAL A 78 9.46 -2.48 -2.54
N LEU A 79 8.51 -1.65 -2.94
CA LEU A 79 7.36 -2.09 -3.73
C LEU A 79 7.62 -2.05 -5.25
N ARG A 80 8.55 -1.23 -5.71
CA ARG A 80 8.86 -1.13 -7.14
C ARG A 80 9.28 -2.47 -7.76
N PRO A 81 10.18 -3.26 -7.14
CA PRO A 81 10.57 -4.55 -7.72
C PRO A 81 9.41 -5.54 -7.84
N LEU A 82 8.33 -5.35 -7.09
CA LEU A 82 7.14 -6.19 -7.18
C LEU A 82 6.19 -5.77 -8.29
N GLY A 83 6.50 -4.69 -9.00
CA GLY A 83 5.66 -4.17 -10.06
C GLY A 83 4.66 -3.13 -9.63
N PHE A 84 4.73 -2.65 -8.39
CA PHE A 84 3.83 -1.60 -7.91
C PHE A 84 4.34 -0.22 -8.29
N LYS A 85 3.43 0.62 -8.75
CA LYS A 85 3.68 2.00 -9.08
C LYS A 85 2.82 2.88 -8.17
N ARG A 86 3.43 3.87 -7.54
CA ARG A 86 2.67 4.83 -6.75
C ARG A 86 1.96 5.79 -7.70
N THR A 87 0.63 5.86 -7.58
CA THR A 87 -0.20 6.72 -8.43
C THR A 87 -0.62 8.00 -7.73
N SER A 88 -0.57 8.01 -6.39
CA SER A 88 -1.02 9.16 -5.62
C SER A 88 -0.38 9.15 -4.24
N SER A 89 -0.28 10.34 -3.63
CA SER A 89 0.09 10.47 -2.23
C SER A 89 -0.62 11.67 -1.63
N GLY A 90 -0.87 11.62 -0.32
CA GLY A 90 -1.50 12.71 0.41
C GLY A 90 -1.23 12.58 1.90
N GLU A 91 -1.72 13.53 2.66
CA GLU A 91 -1.51 13.55 4.09
C GLU A 91 -2.79 13.97 4.80
N LEU A 92 -3.07 13.34 5.94
CA LEU A 92 -4.11 13.75 6.86
C LEU A 92 -3.50 13.98 8.23
N TYR A 93 -3.96 15.01 8.92
CA TYR A 93 -3.48 15.35 10.25
C TYR A 93 -4.65 15.42 11.22
N ASP A 94 -4.51 14.70 12.34
CA ASP A 94 -5.47 14.76 13.44
C ASP A 94 -4.91 15.65 14.54
N ARG A 95 -5.57 16.77 14.78
CA ARG A 95 -5.09 17.75 15.76
C ARG A 95 -5.16 17.25 17.20
N GLU A 96 -6.15 16.42 17.51
CA GLU A 96 -6.33 15.93 18.88
C GLU A 96 -5.23 14.95 19.26
N SER A 97 -4.93 14.00 18.40
CA SER A 97 -3.90 12.99 18.65
C SER A 97 -2.52 13.41 18.19
N THR A 98 -2.39 14.50 17.45
CA THR A 98 -1.17 14.96 16.77
C THR A 98 -0.63 13.89 15.78
N MET A 99 -1.49 13.00 15.35
CA MET A 99 -1.14 11.91 14.45
C MET A 99 -1.23 12.37 12.99
N ILE A 100 -0.21 12.03 12.21
CA ILE A 100 -0.19 12.27 10.76
C ILE A 100 -0.33 10.92 10.06
N GLN A 101 -1.14 10.88 9.00
CA GLN A 101 -1.25 9.75 8.10
C GLN A 101 -0.68 10.15 6.76
N LYS A 102 0.44 9.55 6.37
CA LYS A 102 0.96 9.68 5.01
C LYS A 102 0.30 8.59 4.18
N ILE A 103 -0.55 8.98 3.25
CA ILE A 103 -1.37 8.06 2.47
C ILE A 103 -0.75 7.88 1.09
N LEU A 104 -0.50 6.64 0.70
CA LEU A 104 0.10 6.29 -0.58
C LEU A 104 -0.84 5.32 -1.30
N ILE A 105 -1.09 5.57 -2.58
CA ILE A 105 -1.87 4.65 -3.42
C ILE A 105 -0.91 4.00 -4.39
N PHE A 106 -0.90 2.66 -4.38
CA PHE A 106 -0.06 1.85 -5.27
C PHE A 106 -0.93 1.00 -6.17
N GLU A 107 -0.48 0.82 -7.38
CA GLU A 107 -1.18 0.03 -8.38
C GLU A 107 -0.21 -0.89 -9.09
N ALA A 108 -0.65 -2.11 -9.36
CA ALA A 108 0.09 -3.07 -10.16
C ALA A 108 -0.83 -3.67 -11.21
N MET A 109 -0.25 -4.04 -12.32
CA MET A 109 -0.95 -4.66 -13.45
C MET A 109 -0.12 -5.82 -13.95
N ALA A 110 -0.77 -6.92 -14.24
CA ALA A 110 -0.11 -8.07 -14.85
C ALA A 110 -1.01 -8.70 -15.89
N LEU A 111 -0.38 -9.29 -16.91
CA LEU A 111 -1.08 -10.04 -17.93
C LEU A 111 -1.54 -11.38 -17.35
N GLU A 112 -2.79 -11.71 -17.53
CA GLU A 112 -3.34 -13.01 -17.16
C GLU A 112 -3.81 -13.76 -18.39
N GLU A 113 -3.63 -15.09 -18.36
CA GLU A 113 -4.15 -16.00 -19.39
C GLU A 113 -5.37 -16.73 -18.84
N PHE A 114 -6.46 -16.72 -19.61
CA PHE A 114 -7.72 -17.36 -19.24
C PHE A 114 -7.96 -18.57 -20.15
N ASN A 115 -8.16 -19.73 -19.51
CA ASN A 115 -8.41 -21.00 -20.23
C ASN A 115 -9.86 -21.42 -20.15
#